data_15032db553272eb0212a967c3b2d175f
#
_entry.id   15032db553272eb0212a967c3b2d175f
#
_cell.length_a   1.000
_cell.length_b   1.000
_cell.length_c   1.000
_cell.angle_alpha   90.00
_cell.angle_beta   90.00
_cell.angle_gamma   90.00
#
_symmetry.space_group_name_H-M   'P 1'
#
loop_
_entity.id
_entity.type
_entity.pdbx_description
1 polymer ?
#
loop_
_entity_poly.entity_id
_entity_poly.type
_entity_poly.pdbx_seq_one_letter_code
_entity_poly.pdbx_strand_id
1 'polypeptide(L)'
;GRIQVSGQTEKKTDRKITPGEDQVVMDGQVVGYVHTEYYMLNKPQGVVSATEDRKYQTVVDLIADRQRKDLFPVGRLDIDTEGLLLITNDGDLAHRLLSPAHHVDKQYYALIEGELPADAVSQMEQGVILEDGTVTRPANLEILPEKEGEFTKTLLTIHEGKFHQVKRMFEALGCKVVFLKRLSMGNLVLDPELETGAYRPLTEEELNNLRTLTGMED
;
A
#
# COMPACT_ATOMS: atom_id res chain seq x y z
N GLY A 1 26.30 -31.07 15.06
CA GLY A 1 25.70 -29.79 15.09
C GLY A 1 25.38 -29.27 13.71
N ARG A 2 24.11 -29.08 13.45
CA ARG A 2 23.63 -28.50 12.18
C ARG A 2 23.74 -26.97 12.20
N ILE A 3 23.79 -26.37 13.41
CA ILE A 3 23.82 -24.92 13.60
C ILE A 3 25.19 -24.49 14.11
N GLN A 4 25.75 -23.45 13.49
CA GLN A 4 26.94 -22.76 13.94
C GLN A 4 26.62 -21.27 14.15
N VAL A 5 27.19 -20.69 15.18
CA VAL A 5 27.12 -19.24 15.44
C VAL A 5 28.55 -18.72 15.50
N SER A 6 28.87 -17.77 14.61
CA SER A 6 30.23 -17.20 14.47
C SER A 6 31.32 -18.27 14.38
N GLY A 7 31.05 -19.33 13.56
CA GLY A 7 31.99 -20.42 13.29
C GLY A 7 32.02 -21.54 14.35
N GLN A 8 31.29 -21.42 15.47
CA GLN A 8 31.24 -22.42 16.52
C GLN A 8 29.91 -23.20 16.51
N THR A 9 29.98 -24.52 16.60
CA THR A 9 28.78 -25.37 16.70
C THR A 9 27.96 -25.01 17.94
N GLU A 10 26.71 -24.65 17.73
CA GLU A 10 25.77 -24.33 18.80
C GLU A 10 24.77 -25.49 19.01
N LYS A 11 24.58 -25.88 20.27
CA LYS A 11 23.66 -26.94 20.68
C LYS A 11 22.52 -26.43 21.56
N LYS A 12 22.67 -25.20 22.10
CA LYS A 12 21.64 -24.59 22.93
C LYS A 12 20.60 -23.90 22.04
N THR A 13 19.33 -24.19 22.29
CA THR A 13 18.21 -23.62 21.51
C THR A 13 17.83 -22.21 21.94
N ASP A 14 18.31 -21.76 23.10
CA ASP A 14 18.01 -20.49 23.74
C ASP A 14 19.18 -19.48 23.70
N ARG A 15 20.24 -19.80 22.95
CA ARG A 15 21.35 -18.84 22.76
C ARG A 15 20.84 -17.58 22.09
N LYS A 16 21.02 -16.45 22.75
CA LYS A 16 20.77 -15.14 22.17
C LYS A 16 21.84 -14.83 21.13
N ILE A 17 21.43 -14.30 20.00
CA ILE A 17 22.29 -13.81 18.91
C ILE A 17 22.06 -12.32 18.72
N THR A 18 23.15 -11.61 18.35
CA THR A 18 23.06 -10.18 17.99
C THR A 18 23.05 -10.10 16.47
N PRO A 19 21.92 -9.71 15.84
CA PRO A 19 21.84 -9.53 14.41
C PRO A 19 22.88 -8.50 13.93
N GLY A 20 23.60 -8.83 12.85
CA GLY A 20 24.67 -8.00 12.30
C GLY A 20 26.05 -8.29 12.87
N GLU A 21 26.16 -8.85 14.09
CA GLU A 21 27.43 -9.24 14.71
C GLU A 21 27.64 -10.75 14.63
N ASP A 22 26.60 -11.55 14.94
CA ASP A 22 26.67 -12.99 14.93
C ASP A 22 26.27 -13.56 13.56
N GLN A 23 27.18 -14.30 12.93
CA GLN A 23 26.87 -15.07 11.74
C GLN A 23 26.29 -16.44 12.12
N VAL A 24 25.05 -16.70 11.74
CA VAL A 24 24.42 -18.00 11.92
C VAL A 24 24.51 -18.80 10.64
N VAL A 25 24.97 -20.05 10.76
CA VAL A 25 25.07 -21.01 9.65
C VAL A 25 24.25 -22.25 10.01
N MET A 26 23.38 -22.70 9.13
CA MET A 26 22.64 -23.97 9.26
C MET A 26 22.93 -24.86 8.05
N ASP A 27 23.38 -26.08 8.33
CA ASP A 27 23.76 -27.07 7.30
C ASP A 27 24.73 -26.51 6.24
N GLY A 28 25.67 -25.65 6.66
CA GLY A 28 26.67 -25.04 5.78
C GLY A 28 26.18 -23.80 5.01
N GLN A 29 24.92 -23.40 5.17
CA GLN A 29 24.37 -22.17 4.57
C GLN A 29 24.22 -21.08 5.60
N VAL A 30 24.63 -19.85 5.24
CA VAL A 30 24.43 -18.69 6.10
C VAL A 30 22.94 -18.37 6.19
N VAL A 31 22.44 -18.34 7.41
CA VAL A 31 21.07 -17.90 7.70
C VAL A 31 21.08 -16.39 7.85
N GLY A 32 20.60 -15.68 6.84
CA GLY A 32 20.45 -14.24 6.91
C GLY A 32 19.35 -13.87 7.92
N TYR A 33 19.60 -12.88 8.76
CA TYR A 33 18.56 -12.25 9.56
C TYR A 33 17.99 -11.08 8.77
N VAL A 34 16.80 -11.24 8.23
CA VAL A 34 16.07 -10.15 7.60
C VAL A 34 15.38 -9.35 8.69
N HIS A 35 15.88 -8.14 8.94
CA HIS A 35 15.34 -7.26 9.97
C HIS A 35 14.01 -6.65 9.54
N THR A 36 13.94 -6.18 8.31
CA THR A 36 12.77 -5.50 7.74
C THR A 36 12.53 -5.97 6.31
N GLU A 37 11.28 -6.17 5.97
CA GLU A 37 10.84 -6.55 4.62
C GLU A 37 9.90 -5.48 4.07
N TYR A 38 9.99 -5.25 2.76
CA TYR A 38 9.16 -4.30 2.04
C TYR A 38 8.69 -4.93 0.74
N TYR A 39 7.38 -5.05 0.56
CA TYR A 39 6.76 -5.63 -0.63
C TYR A 39 5.78 -4.65 -1.27
N MET A 40 5.89 -4.49 -2.58
CA MET A 40 4.84 -3.93 -3.41
C MET A 40 3.87 -5.06 -3.74
N LEU A 41 2.61 -4.92 -3.36
CA LEU A 41 1.52 -5.80 -3.74
C LEU A 41 0.58 -5.07 -4.69
N ASN A 42 0.27 -5.68 -5.84
CA ASN A 42 -0.89 -5.28 -6.64
C ASN A 42 -2.12 -6.01 -6.09
N LYS A 43 -2.74 -5.40 -5.06
CA LYS A 43 -3.85 -6.03 -4.32
C LYS A 43 -5.01 -6.39 -5.26
N PRO A 44 -5.50 -7.63 -5.23
CA PRO A 44 -6.70 -8.02 -5.96
C PRO A 44 -7.98 -7.64 -5.18
N GLN A 45 -9.13 -7.68 -5.86
CA GLN A 45 -10.43 -7.67 -5.20
C GLN A 45 -10.66 -8.95 -4.38
N GLY A 46 -11.56 -8.88 -3.42
CA GLY A 46 -11.94 -10.03 -2.57
C GLY A 46 -11.01 -10.31 -1.40
N VAL A 47 -9.88 -9.59 -1.29
CA VAL A 47 -8.88 -9.72 -0.23
C VAL A 47 -8.91 -8.51 0.68
N VAL A 48 -8.82 -8.72 2.01
CA VAL A 48 -8.90 -7.64 2.99
C VAL A 48 -7.50 -7.11 3.36
N SER A 49 -7.41 -5.79 3.57
CA SER A 49 -6.18 -5.12 4.06
C SER A 49 -6.06 -5.28 5.57
N ALA A 50 -5.71 -6.48 6.01
CA ALA A 50 -5.53 -6.85 7.41
C ALA A 50 -4.34 -7.83 7.55
N THR A 51 -3.86 -8.01 8.77
CA THR A 51 -2.86 -9.03 9.11
C THR A 51 -3.49 -10.39 9.33
N GLU A 52 -4.71 -10.40 9.88
CA GLU A 52 -5.51 -11.61 10.14
C GLU A 52 -6.99 -11.31 9.90
N ASP A 53 -7.72 -12.27 9.36
CA ASP A 53 -9.18 -12.22 9.24
C ASP A 53 -9.75 -13.64 9.31
N ARG A 54 -10.96 -13.80 9.91
CA ARG A 54 -11.59 -15.13 10.08
C ARG A 54 -12.38 -15.59 8.86
N LYS A 55 -12.74 -14.68 7.99
CA LYS A 55 -13.67 -14.92 6.87
C LYS A 55 -13.02 -14.75 5.51
N TYR A 56 -12.13 -13.79 5.40
CA TYR A 56 -11.51 -13.41 4.14
C TYR A 56 -10.01 -13.65 4.17
N GLN A 57 -9.46 -13.98 3.01
CA GLN A 57 -8.02 -13.98 2.79
C GLN A 57 -7.48 -12.57 3.01
N THR A 58 -6.33 -12.46 3.67
CA THR A 58 -5.69 -11.18 3.94
C THR A 58 -4.60 -10.88 2.91
N VAL A 59 -4.24 -9.61 2.80
CA VAL A 59 -3.13 -9.17 1.94
C VAL A 59 -1.79 -9.77 2.38
N VAL A 60 -1.62 -10.08 3.66
CA VAL A 60 -0.40 -10.72 4.19
C VAL A 60 -0.33 -12.20 3.80
N ASP A 61 -1.47 -12.88 3.65
CA ASP A 61 -1.52 -14.28 3.20
C ASP A 61 -1.05 -14.46 1.77
N LEU A 62 -1.10 -13.41 0.94
CA LEU A 62 -0.61 -13.42 -0.42
C LEU A 62 0.92 -13.42 -0.52
N ILE A 63 1.63 -12.98 0.52
CA ILE A 63 3.09 -12.90 0.53
C ILE A 63 3.66 -14.26 0.95
N ALA A 64 3.86 -15.15 -0.01
CA ALA A 64 4.29 -16.53 0.25
C ALA A 64 5.73 -16.63 0.75
N ASP A 65 6.63 -15.81 0.22
CA ASP A 65 8.08 -15.88 0.47
C ASP A 65 8.52 -15.06 1.69
N ARG A 66 7.57 -14.53 2.47
CA ARG A 66 7.88 -13.71 3.65
C ARG A 66 8.70 -14.49 4.67
N GLN A 67 9.77 -13.88 5.15
CA GLN A 67 10.58 -14.41 6.25
C GLN A 67 10.08 -13.91 7.61
N ARG A 68 9.47 -12.73 7.62
CA ARG A 68 8.89 -12.09 8.81
C ARG A 68 7.42 -12.48 8.97
N LYS A 69 7.02 -12.69 10.23
CA LYS A 69 5.62 -12.99 10.58
C LYS A 69 4.84 -11.74 11.00
N ASP A 70 5.53 -10.65 11.26
CA ASP A 70 5.02 -9.37 11.76
C ASP A 70 4.76 -8.34 10.65
N LEU A 71 4.58 -8.81 9.40
CA LEU A 71 4.21 -7.97 8.28
C LEU A 71 2.78 -7.40 8.45
N PHE A 72 2.59 -6.17 7.99
CA PHE A 72 1.29 -5.52 7.95
C PHE A 72 1.17 -4.59 6.73
N PRO A 73 -0.06 -4.30 6.28
CA PRO A 73 -0.28 -3.35 5.18
C PRO A 73 -0.11 -1.90 5.64
N VAL A 74 0.55 -1.09 4.82
CA VAL A 74 0.66 0.36 5.02
C VAL A 74 -0.60 1.04 4.49
N GLY A 75 -1.52 1.29 5.39
CA GLY A 75 -2.86 1.75 5.08
C GLY A 75 -3.77 0.62 4.61
N ARG A 76 -4.96 1.02 4.15
CA ARG A 76 -6.00 0.08 3.79
C ARG A 76 -6.60 0.45 2.44
N LEU A 77 -6.84 -0.58 1.62
CA LEU A 77 -7.73 -0.55 0.48
C LEU A 77 -8.96 -1.39 0.81
N ASP A 78 -10.11 -0.98 0.33
CA ASP A 78 -11.35 -1.71 0.50
C ASP A 78 -11.25 -3.11 -0.14
N ILE A 79 -12.13 -4.02 0.25
CA ILE A 79 -12.13 -5.39 -0.26
C ILE A 79 -12.31 -5.45 -1.79
N ASP A 80 -13.05 -4.51 -2.36
CA ASP A 80 -13.34 -4.37 -3.78
C ASP A 80 -12.43 -3.35 -4.50
N THR A 81 -11.42 -2.81 -3.82
CA THR A 81 -10.43 -1.89 -4.40
C THR A 81 -9.14 -2.63 -4.71
N GLU A 82 -8.59 -2.38 -5.90
CA GLU A 82 -7.34 -2.97 -6.37
C GLU A 82 -6.14 -2.05 -6.22
N GLY A 83 -4.96 -2.58 -6.57
CA GLY A 83 -3.77 -1.81 -6.88
C GLY A 83 -2.73 -1.74 -5.77
N LEU A 84 -1.92 -0.72 -5.82
CA LEU A 84 -0.72 -0.57 -4.99
C LEU A 84 -1.04 -0.64 -3.49
N LEU A 85 -0.46 -1.63 -2.82
CA LEU A 85 -0.42 -1.71 -1.36
C LEU A 85 1.00 -2.09 -0.92
N LEU A 86 1.60 -1.24 -0.09
CA LEU A 86 2.88 -1.54 0.55
C LEU A 86 2.65 -2.45 1.75
N ILE A 87 3.39 -3.55 1.82
CA ILE A 87 3.40 -4.50 2.95
C ILE A 87 4.80 -4.47 3.59
N THR A 88 4.89 -4.27 4.89
CA THR A 88 6.16 -4.20 5.61
C THR A 88 5.98 -4.50 7.10
N ASN A 89 7.08 -4.63 7.82
CA ASN A 89 7.12 -4.59 9.29
C ASN A 89 7.83 -3.32 9.83
N ASP A 90 8.07 -2.33 8.96
CA ASP A 90 8.63 -1.03 9.35
C ASP A 90 7.50 -0.08 9.84
N GLY A 91 7.33 -0.01 11.15
CA GLY A 91 6.30 0.83 11.77
C GLY A 91 6.55 2.32 11.59
N ASP A 92 7.82 2.77 11.59
CA ASP A 92 8.16 4.19 11.47
C ASP A 92 7.87 4.71 10.05
N LEU A 93 8.31 3.98 9.02
CA LEU A 93 7.99 4.33 7.64
C LEU A 93 6.47 4.32 7.41
N ALA A 94 5.78 3.28 7.88
CA ALA A 94 4.33 3.19 7.74
C ALA A 94 3.60 4.35 8.42
N HIS A 95 3.99 4.71 9.65
CA HIS A 95 3.40 5.83 10.38
C HIS A 95 3.59 7.15 9.62
N ARG A 96 4.77 7.41 9.09
CA ARG A 96 5.07 8.64 8.32
C ARG A 96 4.28 8.71 7.02
N LEU A 97 4.19 7.59 6.26
CA LEU A 97 3.43 7.51 5.01
C LEU A 97 1.92 7.71 5.22
N LEU A 98 1.40 7.32 6.39
CA LEU A 98 -0.03 7.44 6.70
C LEU A 98 -0.39 8.71 7.46
N SER A 99 0.59 9.39 8.03
CA SER A 99 0.37 10.59 8.82
C SER A 99 -0.18 11.74 7.96
N PRO A 100 -1.29 12.36 8.37
CA PRO A 100 -1.83 13.53 7.67
C PRO A 100 -0.86 14.72 7.59
N ALA A 101 0.16 14.77 8.45
CA ALA A 101 1.18 15.83 8.48
C ALA A 101 2.13 15.77 7.27
N HIS A 102 2.36 14.59 6.71
CA HIS A 102 3.27 14.43 5.58
C HIS A 102 2.60 14.61 4.21
N HIS A 103 1.26 14.75 4.16
CA HIS A 103 0.50 15.00 2.93
C HIS A 103 0.85 14.05 1.77
N VAL A 104 1.10 12.77 2.08
CA VAL A 104 1.48 11.77 1.08
C VAL A 104 0.34 11.53 0.11
N ASP A 105 0.56 11.88 -1.15
CA ASP A 105 -0.39 11.76 -2.24
C ASP A 105 -0.74 10.29 -2.51
N LYS A 106 -1.99 10.07 -2.87
CA LYS A 106 -2.48 8.77 -3.33
C LYS A 106 -3.27 8.98 -4.60
N GLN A 107 -2.79 8.42 -5.71
CA GLN A 107 -3.49 8.51 -6.98
C GLN A 107 -4.27 7.23 -7.24
N TYR A 108 -5.50 7.43 -7.67
CA TYR A 108 -6.43 6.36 -8.00
C TYR A 108 -6.93 6.48 -9.44
N TYR A 109 -6.94 5.38 -10.16
CA TYR A 109 -7.74 5.21 -11.37
C TYR A 109 -9.13 4.75 -10.96
N ALA A 110 -10.16 5.40 -11.50
CA ALA A 110 -11.54 5.03 -11.24
C ALA A 110 -12.38 5.01 -12.52
N LEU A 111 -13.26 4.02 -12.61
CA LEU A 111 -14.36 3.99 -13.59
C LEU A 111 -15.62 4.49 -12.91
N ILE A 112 -16.24 5.47 -13.54
CA ILE A 112 -17.36 6.21 -12.99
C ILE A 112 -18.62 5.95 -13.84
N GLU A 113 -19.65 5.45 -13.17
CA GLU A 113 -21.00 5.35 -13.68
C GLU A 113 -21.78 6.65 -13.39
N GLY A 114 -22.50 7.16 -14.36
CA GLY A 114 -23.22 8.41 -14.28
C GLY A 114 -22.52 9.56 -15.02
N GLU A 115 -23.18 10.71 -15.04
CA GLU A 115 -22.68 11.91 -15.72
C GLU A 115 -22.03 12.83 -14.69
N LEU A 116 -20.71 13.05 -14.83
CA LEU A 116 -19.98 13.99 -14.00
C LEU A 116 -20.47 15.41 -14.26
N PRO A 117 -20.73 16.22 -13.22
CA PRO A 117 -21.02 17.64 -13.39
C PRO A 117 -19.92 18.37 -14.19
N ALA A 118 -20.29 19.37 -14.97
CA ALA A 118 -19.35 20.14 -15.77
C ALA A 118 -18.25 20.82 -14.93
N ASP A 119 -18.55 21.10 -13.66
CA ASP A 119 -17.64 21.70 -12.68
C ASP A 119 -17.04 20.68 -11.69
N ALA A 120 -17.14 19.37 -11.98
CA ALA A 120 -16.65 18.30 -11.10
C ALA A 120 -15.19 18.50 -10.67
N VAL A 121 -14.32 18.89 -11.60
CA VAL A 121 -12.90 19.18 -11.33
C VAL A 121 -12.78 20.29 -10.29
N SER A 122 -13.48 21.40 -10.49
CA SER A 122 -13.46 22.54 -9.56
C SER A 122 -14.03 22.19 -8.18
N GLN A 123 -15.09 21.38 -8.13
CA GLN A 123 -15.65 20.90 -6.85
C GLN A 123 -14.64 20.03 -6.10
N MET A 124 -13.94 19.13 -6.78
CA MET A 124 -12.89 18.31 -6.16
C MET A 124 -11.71 19.14 -5.66
N GLU A 125 -11.28 20.17 -6.42
CA GLU A 125 -10.20 21.09 -6.03
C GLU A 125 -10.55 21.95 -4.81
N GLN A 126 -11.83 22.25 -4.59
CA GLN A 126 -12.29 22.99 -3.41
C GLN A 126 -12.55 22.09 -2.20
N GLY A 127 -12.61 20.78 -2.43
CA GLY A 127 -13.08 19.79 -1.47
C GLY A 127 -14.61 19.65 -1.50
N VAL A 128 -15.08 18.43 -1.41
CA VAL A 128 -16.51 18.10 -1.46
C VAL A 128 -17.07 17.82 -0.06
N ILE A 129 -18.35 18.11 0.12
CA ILE A 129 -19.10 17.79 1.35
C ILE A 129 -19.67 16.39 1.19
N LEU A 130 -19.24 15.47 2.03
CA LEU A 130 -19.74 14.08 2.05
C LEU A 130 -21.13 14.02 2.73
N GLU A 131 -21.84 12.91 2.54
CA GLU A 131 -23.19 12.70 3.08
C GLU A 131 -23.29 12.93 4.60
N ASP A 132 -22.23 12.59 5.35
CA ASP A 132 -22.16 12.80 6.79
C ASP A 132 -21.78 14.24 7.21
N GLY A 133 -21.70 15.16 6.27
CA GLY A 133 -21.31 16.55 6.48
C GLY A 133 -19.78 16.77 6.57
N THR A 134 -18.97 15.73 6.45
CA THR A 134 -17.52 15.85 6.44
C THR A 134 -17.06 16.56 5.16
N VAL A 135 -16.25 17.62 5.30
CA VAL A 135 -15.58 18.26 4.17
C VAL A 135 -14.27 17.55 3.89
N THR A 136 -14.05 17.16 2.63
CA THR A 136 -12.76 16.58 2.21
C THR A 136 -11.72 17.68 2.02
N ARG A 137 -10.44 17.30 2.08
CA ARG A 137 -9.38 18.17 1.58
C ARG A 137 -9.49 18.34 0.06
N PRO A 138 -8.91 19.40 -0.51
CA PRO A 138 -8.73 19.54 -1.95
C PRO A 138 -8.16 18.28 -2.58
N ALA A 139 -8.67 17.92 -3.74
CA ALA A 139 -8.23 16.77 -4.52
C ALA A 139 -8.07 17.15 -5.99
N ASN A 140 -7.15 16.51 -6.70
CA ASN A 140 -6.96 16.75 -8.11
C ASN A 140 -7.67 15.65 -8.92
N LEU A 141 -8.68 16.04 -9.69
CA LEU A 141 -9.45 15.17 -10.58
C LEU A 141 -9.05 15.45 -12.03
N GLU A 142 -8.62 14.40 -12.73
CA GLU A 142 -8.42 14.39 -14.17
C GLU A 142 -9.45 13.47 -14.81
N ILE A 143 -10.21 13.99 -15.76
CA ILE A 143 -11.16 13.23 -16.58
C ILE A 143 -10.45 12.82 -17.86
N LEU A 144 -10.29 11.52 -18.07
CA LEU A 144 -9.58 11.01 -19.25
C LEU A 144 -10.50 11.09 -20.48
N PRO A 145 -9.95 11.40 -21.68
CA PRO A 145 -10.76 11.60 -22.88
C PRO A 145 -11.46 10.34 -23.40
N GLU A 146 -10.88 9.18 -23.08
CA GLU A 146 -11.42 7.90 -23.50
C GLU A 146 -12.39 7.33 -22.47
N LYS A 147 -13.49 6.75 -22.92
CA LYS A 147 -14.45 6.01 -22.09
C LYS A 147 -14.16 4.51 -22.16
N GLU A 148 -14.57 3.79 -21.13
CA GLU A 148 -14.63 2.32 -21.13
C GLU A 148 -16.08 1.88 -21.13
N GLY A 149 -16.62 1.57 -22.33
CA GLY A 149 -18.04 1.38 -22.51
C GLY A 149 -18.83 2.64 -22.19
N GLU A 150 -19.74 2.56 -21.22
CA GLU A 150 -20.52 3.71 -20.71
C GLU A 150 -19.84 4.48 -19.57
N PHE A 151 -18.72 3.93 -19.04
CA PHE A 151 -18.06 4.48 -17.88
C PHE A 151 -17.04 5.56 -18.25
N THR A 152 -17.01 6.63 -17.46
CA THR A 152 -16.00 7.67 -17.57
C THR A 152 -14.73 7.25 -16.81
N LYS A 153 -13.57 7.31 -17.47
CA LYS A 153 -12.27 7.06 -16.85
C LYS A 153 -11.76 8.32 -16.16
N THR A 154 -11.27 8.15 -14.93
CA THR A 154 -10.72 9.28 -14.17
C THR A 154 -9.44 8.90 -13.44
N LEU A 155 -8.58 9.90 -13.19
CA LEU A 155 -7.51 9.85 -12.21
C LEU A 155 -7.84 10.83 -11.10
N LEU A 156 -7.86 10.36 -9.86
CA LEU A 156 -8.08 11.18 -8.68
C LEU A 156 -6.90 11.09 -7.73
N THR A 157 -6.29 12.24 -7.41
CA THR A 157 -5.22 12.35 -6.42
C THR A 157 -5.76 12.99 -5.15
N ILE A 158 -5.60 12.30 -4.03
CA ILE A 158 -6.00 12.74 -2.68
C ILE A 158 -4.81 12.76 -1.73
N HIS A 159 -4.85 13.63 -0.70
CA HIS A 159 -3.79 13.81 0.31
C HIS A 159 -4.18 13.29 1.70
N GLU A 160 -5.28 12.56 1.78
CA GLU A 160 -5.82 11.97 3.01
C GLU A 160 -6.36 10.57 2.73
N GLY A 161 -6.94 9.91 3.71
CA GLY A 161 -7.47 8.55 3.54
C GLY A 161 -8.57 8.25 4.54
N LYS A 162 -9.75 8.87 4.35
CA LYS A 162 -10.94 8.58 5.14
C LYS A 162 -11.61 7.29 4.64
N PHE A 163 -12.50 6.74 5.45
CA PHE A 163 -13.26 5.55 5.10
C PHE A 163 -14.02 5.74 3.78
N HIS A 164 -13.79 4.85 2.82
CA HIS A 164 -14.37 4.84 1.47
C HIS A 164 -14.29 6.21 0.75
N GLN A 165 -13.24 6.99 1.00
CA GLN A 165 -13.20 8.41 0.65
C GLN A 165 -13.46 8.65 -0.85
N VAL A 166 -12.75 7.97 -1.74
CA VAL A 166 -12.88 8.16 -3.19
C VAL A 166 -14.31 7.88 -3.65
N LYS A 167 -14.91 6.79 -3.21
CA LYS A 167 -16.29 6.42 -3.55
C LYS A 167 -17.27 7.50 -3.08
N ARG A 168 -17.17 7.91 -1.83
CA ARG A 168 -18.02 8.93 -1.23
C ARG A 168 -17.87 10.31 -1.88
N MET A 169 -16.67 10.64 -2.37
CA MET A 169 -16.44 11.89 -3.10
C MET A 169 -17.19 11.90 -4.44
N PHE A 170 -17.18 10.79 -5.18
CA PHE A 170 -17.95 10.68 -6.41
C PHE A 170 -19.47 10.57 -6.15
N GLU A 171 -19.89 9.92 -5.08
CA GLU A 171 -21.29 9.89 -4.62
C GLU A 171 -21.81 11.30 -4.32
N ALA A 172 -20.98 12.15 -3.71
CA ALA A 172 -21.33 13.57 -3.47
C ALA A 172 -21.50 14.38 -4.76
N LEU A 173 -20.90 13.95 -5.88
CA LEU A 173 -21.13 14.49 -7.22
C LEU A 173 -22.30 13.82 -7.97
N GLY A 174 -23.04 12.93 -7.32
CA GLY A 174 -24.16 12.19 -7.92
C GLY A 174 -23.73 11.03 -8.82
N CYS A 175 -22.50 10.57 -8.72
CA CYS A 175 -21.91 9.50 -9.52
C CYS A 175 -21.52 8.30 -8.67
N LYS A 176 -21.30 7.14 -9.31
CA LYS A 176 -20.90 5.91 -8.64
C LYS A 176 -19.56 5.41 -9.17
N VAL A 177 -18.66 5.03 -8.27
CA VAL A 177 -17.44 4.31 -8.62
C VAL A 177 -17.76 2.83 -8.83
N VAL A 178 -17.52 2.31 -10.03
CA VAL A 178 -17.75 0.90 -10.37
C VAL A 178 -16.46 0.09 -10.37
N PHE A 179 -15.31 0.76 -10.53
CA PHE A 179 -13.98 0.16 -10.40
C PHE A 179 -13.03 1.17 -9.78
N LEU A 180 -12.16 0.71 -8.90
CA LEU A 180 -11.17 1.55 -8.21
C LEU A 180 -9.84 0.83 -8.07
N LYS A 181 -8.76 1.49 -8.51
CA LYS A 181 -7.40 0.96 -8.42
C LYS A 181 -6.43 2.05 -7.97
N ARG A 182 -5.70 1.82 -6.89
CA ARG A 182 -4.64 2.74 -6.48
C ARG A 182 -3.39 2.54 -7.32
N LEU A 183 -2.93 3.59 -7.98
CA LEU A 183 -1.78 3.58 -8.88
C LEU A 183 -0.49 4.00 -8.17
N SER A 184 -0.58 4.92 -7.19
CA SER A 184 0.60 5.39 -6.47
C SER A 184 0.31 5.78 -5.03
N MET A 185 1.37 5.82 -4.22
CA MET A 185 1.39 6.39 -2.87
C MET A 185 2.71 7.14 -2.68
N GLY A 186 2.65 8.48 -2.61
CA GLY A 186 3.80 9.34 -2.71
C GLY A 186 4.52 9.14 -4.05
N ASN A 187 5.81 8.88 -3.98
CA ASN A 187 6.65 8.58 -5.13
C ASN A 187 6.74 7.08 -5.49
N LEU A 188 6.08 6.21 -4.72
CA LEU A 188 5.97 4.79 -5.05
C LEU A 188 4.83 4.59 -6.06
N VAL A 189 5.15 4.14 -7.26
CA VAL A 189 4.21 3.87 -8.35
C VAL A 189 4.06 2.36 -8.52
N LEU A 190 2.81 1.91 -8.74
CA LEU A 190 2.54 0.51 -9.04
C LEU A 190 3.27 0.10 -10.31
N ASP A 191 4.05 -0.97 -10.21
CA ASP A 191 4.75 -1.55 -11.35
C ASP A 191 3.73 -2.05 -12.39
N PRO A 192 3.77 -1.53 -13.62
CA PRO A 192 2.81 -1.91 -14.65
C PRO A 192 2.92 -3.38 -15.08
N GLU A 193 4.09 -4.01 -14.87
CA GLU A 193 4.32 -5.42 -15.19
C GLU A 193 3.89 -6.35 -14.03
N LEU A 194 3.55 -5.80 -12.86
CA LEU A 194 3.10 -6.60 -11.73
C LEU A 194 1.62 -6.95 -11.87
N GLU A 195 1.32 -8.20 -12.19
CA GLU A 195 -0.06 -8.68 -12.35
C GLU A 195 -0.89 -8.50 -11.08
N THR A 196 -2.22 -8.38 -11.25
CA THR A 196 -3.15 -8.31 -10.10
C THR A 196 -3.06 -9.57 -9.25
N GLY A 197 -2.85 -9.41 -7.95
CA GLY A 197 -2.59 -10.48 -6.98
C GLY A 197 -1.12 -10.83 -6.79
N ALA A 198 -0.23 -10.35 -7.68
CA ALA A 198 1.20 -10.55 -7.55
C ALA A 198 1.85 -9.51 -6.63
N TYR A 199 3.02 -9.87 -6.11
CA TYR A 199 3.86 -9.01 -5.27
C TYR A 199 5.33 -9.17 -5.65
N ARG A 200 6.13 -8.19 -5.30
CA ARG A 200 7.59 -8.23 -5.37
C ARG A 200 8.21 -7.40 -4.23
N PRO A 201 9.45 -7.70 -3.84
CA PRO A 201 10.20 -6.79 -2.97
C PRO A 201 10.31 -5.39 -3.60
N LEU A 202 10.40 -4.36 -2.78
CA LEU A 202 10.80 -3.04 -3.26
C LEU A 202 12.26 -3.08 -3.71
N THR A 203 12.57 -2.29 -4.73
CA THR A 203 13.97 -1.99 -5.07
C THR A 203 14.57 -1.05 -4.02
N GLU A 204 15.91 -1.01 -3.95
CA GLU A 204 16.61 -0.06 -3.07
C GLU A 204 16.27 1.39 -3.42
N GLU A 205 16.12 1.69 -4.70
CA GLU A 205 15.73 3.02 -5.17
C GLU A 205 14.33 3.41 -4.69
N GLU A 206 13.34 2.52 -4.83
CA GLU A 206 11.97 2.75 -4.35
C GLU A 206 11.95 2.99 -2.83
N LEU A 207 12.69 2.18 -2.07
CA LEU A 207 12.78 2.33 -0.62
C LEU A 207 13.44 3.64 -0.21
N ASN A 208 14.57 4.00 -0.83
CA ASN A 208 15.27 5.24 -0.56
C ASN A 208 14.41 6.46 -0.91
N ASN A 209 13.69 6.41 -2.03
CA ASN A 209 12.74 7.45 -2.40
C ASN A 209 11.62 7.63 -1.36
N LEU A 210 11.06 6.53 -0.82
CA LEU A 210 10.06 6.59 0.24
C LEU A 210 10.63 7.17 1.55
N ARG A 211 11.87 6.81 1.91
CA ARG A 211 12.56 7.34 3.09
C ARG A 211 12.81 8.84 2.96
N THR A 212 13.32 9.27 1.83
CA THR A 212 13.53 10.70 1.53
C THR A 212 12.21 11.48 1.61
N LEU A 213 11.14 10.97 0.99
CA LEU A 213 9.81 11.59 1.02
C LEU A 213 9.29 11.77 2.44
N THR A 214 9.61 10.84 3.33
CA THR A 214 9.14 10.83 4.72
C THR A 214 10.12 11.45 5.71
N GLY A 215 11.26 11.99 5.24
CA GLY A 215 12.29 12.59 6.08
C GLY A 215 13.00 11.56 6.98
N MET A 216 13.12 10.33 6.51
CA MET A 216 13.95 9.29 7.11
C MET A 216 15.27 9.27 6.35
N GLU A 217 16.17 10.20 6.67
CA GLU A 217 17.54 10.17 6.20
C GLU A 217 18.35 9.23 7.12
N ASP A 218 19.28 8.47 6.53
CA ASP A 218 20.20 7.56 7.25
C ASP A 218 21.16 8.33 8.17
#